data_599b4d27d9f4bad791b9b792dc156fdc
#
_entry.id   599b4d27d9f4bad791b9b792dc156fdc
#
_cell.length_a   1.000
_cell.length_b   1.000
_cell.length_c   1.000
_cell.angle_alpha   90.00
_cell.angle_beta   90.00
_cell.angle_gamma   90.00
#
_symmetry.space_group_name_H-M   'P 1'
#
loop_
_entity.id
_entity.type
_entity.pdbx_description
1 polymer ?
#
loop_
_entity_poly.entity_id
_entity_poly.type
_entity_poly.pdbx_seq_one_letter_code
_entity_poly.pdbx_strand_id
1 'polypeptide(L)'
;MSDTYHFQVNLGGMLDVLSNHLYKSPDVFLRELLQNGVDAITLRQKSQPDWNGGKITITVEPGRRLIFRDNGAGLSEEGIHRFLAVIGQSSKTELVNGKIPEDYIGRFGIGLLSCFMVSDSIVVHTRPAVGGAAHMWTGLPDGTYALEPLEECPVGTSVILTAKPGMEHYFQHRKVAELVRYYGLALPVPVYLSGNPERLNSIPADFTGISRSQLLSFGEWLFEEEFLEAIPIQTPHISGVSYVLPTAPPPLPRAGTASTSSRCF
;
A
#
# COMPACT_ATOMS: atom_id res chain seq x y z
N MET A 1 -28.27 -21.62 -31.39
CA MET A 1 -27.80 -20.49 -30.55
C MET A 1 -27.04 -21.10 -29.37
N SER A 2 -25.82 -20.75 -29.16
CA SER A 2 -25.05 -21.25 -28.01
C SER A 2 -25.37 -20.34 -26.82
N ASP A 3 -25.86 -20.91 -25.73
CA ASP A 3 -26.07 -20.19 -24.48
C ASP A 3 -24.71 -19.81 -23.88
N THR A 4 -24.56 -18.54 -23.47
CA THR A 4 -23.37 -18.04 -22.82
C THR A 4 -23.59 -18.04 -21.31
N TYR A 5 -22.73 -18.74 -20.58
CA TYR A 5 -22.75 -18.80 -19.11
C TYR A 5 -21.61 -17.98 -18.53
N HIS A 6 -21.84 -17.31 -17.40
CA HIS A 6 -20.83 -16.57 -16.66
C HIS A 6 -20.35 -17.36 -15.44
N PHE A 7 -19.04 -17.35 -15.18
CA PHE A 7 -18.51 -17.89 -13.93
C PHE A 7 -18.99 -17.05 -12.74
N GLN A 8 -19.46 -17.72 -11.70
CA GLN A 8 -19.76 -17.06 -10.42
C GLN A 8 -18.49 -17.04 -9.57
N VAL A 9 -18.15 -15.87 -9.04
CA VAL A 9 -16.99 -15.68 -8.17
C VAL A 9 -17.46 -15.77 -6.71
N ASN A 10 -16.92 -16.73 -5.97
CA ASN A 10 -17.12 -16.84 -4.52
C ASN A 10 -15.99 -16.08 -3.81
N LEU A 11 -16.31 -14.92 -3.19
CA LEU A 11 -15.33 -14.10 -2.51
C LEU A 11 -14.65 -14.84 -1.36
N GLY A 12 -15.39 -15.61 -0.56
CA GLY A 12 -14.82 -16.41 0.53
C GLY A 12 -13.74 -17.37 0.03
N GLY A 13 -14.00 -18.09 -1.06
CA GLY A 13 -13.02 -18.98 -1.68
C GLY A 13 -11.80 -18.23 -2.24
N MET A 14 -12.01 -17.01 -2.77
CA MET A 14 -10.88 -16.16 -3.19
C MET A 14 -10.05 -15.68 -2.00
N LEU A 15 -10.68 -15.29 -0.90
CA LEU A 15 -9.97 -14.87 0.32
C LEU A 15 -9.15 -16.02 0.90
N ASP A 16 -9.65 -17.25 0.84
CA ASP A 16 -8.88 -18.45 1.23
C ASP A 16 -7.64 -18.65 0.35
N VAL A 17 -7.78 -18.48 -0.96
CA VAL A 17 -6.65 -18.56 -1.90
C VAL A 17 -5.66 -17.43 -1.66
N LEU A 18 -6.12 -16.20 -1.43
CA LEU A 18 -5.27 -15.05 -1.12
C LEU A 18 -4.49 -15.27 0.17
N SER A 19 -5.17 -15.74 1.24
CA SER A 19 -4.58 -15.92 2.56
C SER A 19 -3.61 -17.10 2.63
N ASN A 20 -3.91 -18.19 1.92
CA ASN A 20 -3.14 -19.45 2.05
C ASN A 20 -2.10 -19.64 0.95
N HIS A 21 -2.24 -18.98 -0.21
CA HIS A 21 -1.42 -19.28 -1.39
C HIS A 21 -0.76 -18.05 -2.04
N LEU A 22 -1.39 -16.89 -1.99
CA LEU A 22 -0.87 -15.72 -2.68
C LEU A 22 -0.03 -14.80 -1.77
N TYR A 23 -0.46 -14.61 -0.54
CA TYR A 23 0.22 -13.78 0.43
C TYR A 23 0.86 -14.60 1.53
N LYS A 24 2.18 -14.43 1.71
CA LYS A 24 2.95 -15.16 2.74
C LYS A 24 2.65 -14.68 4.16
N SER A 25 2.16 -13.44 4.33
CA SER A 25 1.91 -12.81 5.61
C SER A 25 0.77 -11.81 5.53
N PRO A 26 -0.06 -11.65 6.59
CA PRO A 26 -1.14 -10.66 6.64
C PRO A 26 -0.68 -9.21 6.54
N ASP A 27 0.57 -8.89 6.86
CA ASP A 27 1.13 -7.52 6.81
C ASP A 27 1.05 -6.85 5.43
N VAL A 28 0.83 -7.64 4.38
CA VAL A 28 0.58 -7.16 3.02
C VAL A 28 -0.59 -6.17 2.94
N PHE A 29 -1.56 -6.22 3.87
CA PHE A 29 -2.67 -5.27 3.88
C PHE A 29 -2.18 -3.82 3.91
N LEU A 30 -1.14 -3.54 4.70
CA LEU A 30 -0.62 -2.18 4.81
C LEU A 30 0.14 -1.75 3.56
N ARG A 31 0.86 -2.68 2.90
CA ARG A 31 1.49 -2.43 1.59
C ARG A 31 0.44 -2.00 0.56
N GLU A 32 -0.66 -2.73 0.47
CA GLU A 32 -1.73 -2.44 -0.50
C GLU A 32 -2.41 -1.09 -0.19
N LEU A 33 -2.65 -0.77 1.09
CA LEU A 33 -3.19 0.53 1.48
C LEU A 33 -2.24 1.68 1.12
N LEU A 34 -0.94 1.52 1.38
CA LEU A 34 0.07 2.50 1.01
C LEU A 34 0.10 2.74 -0.50
N GLN A 35 0.07 1.69 -1.31
CA GLN A 35 0.05 1.78 -2.76
C GLN A 35 -1.22 2.50 -3.25
N ASN A 36 -2.39 2.12 -2.73
CA ASN A 36 -3.65 2.75 -3.10
C ASN A 36 -3.67 4.24 -2.72
N GLY A 37 -3.13 4.61 -1.56
CA GLY A 37 -3.02 6.00 -1.12
C GLY A 37 -2.12 6.84 -2.02
N VAL A 38 -0.96 6.29 -2.42
CA VAL A 38 -0.05 6.96 -3.37
C VAL A 38 -0.72 7.16 -4.73
N ASP A 39 -1.42 6.15 -5.23
CA ASP A 39 -2.12 6.23 -6.51
C ASP A 39 -3.25 7.26 -6.48
N ALA A 40 -4.03 7.30 -5.40
CA ALA A 40 -5.09 8.30 -5.23
C ALA A 40 -4.53 9.75 -5.17
N ILE A 41 -3.40 9.94 -4.50
CA ILE A 41 -2.71 11.23 -4.42
C ILE A 41 -2.14 11.62 -5.79
N THR A 42 -1.51 10.69 -6.49
CA THR A 42 -0.99 10.92 -7.84
C THR A 42 -2.10 11.29 -8.83
N LEU A 43 -3.26 10.63 -8.73
CA LEU A 43 -4.42 10.95 -9.54
C LEU A 43 -4.92 12.37 -9.26
N ARG A 44 -5.00 12.78 -8.00
CA ARG A 44 -5.37 14.14 -7.63
C ARG A 44 -4.37 15.17 -8.15
N GLN A 45 -3.08 14.93 -8.04
CA GLN A 45 -2.04 15.82 -8.58
C GLN A 45 -2.15 16.00 -10.09
N LYS A 46 -2.48 14.93 -10.83
CA LYS A 46 -2.71 14.99 -12.28
C LYS A 46 -3.96 15.81 -12.63
N SER A 47 -5.04 15.69 -11.85
CA SER A 47 -6.28 16.44 -12.08
C SER A 47 -6.28 17.86 -11.53
N GLN A 48 -5.43 18.16 -10.57
CA GLN A 48 -5.26 19.45 -9.91
C GLN A 48 -3.76 19.79 -9.82
N PRO A 49 -3.10 20.23 -10.92
CA PRO A 49 -1.65 20.42 -10.98
C PRO A 49 -1.08 21.38 -9.93
N ASP A 50 -1.85 22.39 -9.52
CA ASP A 50 -1.45 23.36 -8.50
C ASP A 50 -1.54 22.81 -7.07
N TRP A 51 -2.15 21.63 -6.88
CA TRP A 51 -2.26 20.99 -5.58
C TRP A 51 -1.01 20.13 -5.29
N ASN A 52 -0.32 20.45 -4.19
CA ASN A 52 0.94 19.78 -3.78
C ASN A 52 0.94 19.25 -2.35
N GLY A 53 -0.24 19.18 -1.72
CA GLY A 53 -0.39 18.79 -0.31
C GLY A 53 -0.59 17.30 -0.06
N GLY A 54 -0.13 16.40 -0.94
CA GLY A 54 -0.31 14.94 -0.82
C GLY A 54 0.31 14.37 0.44
N LYS A 55 -0.47 13.62 1.22
CA LYS A 55 0.00 12.92 2.42
C LYS A 55 -0.89 11.73 2.79
N ILE A 56 -0.28 10.77 3.47
CA ILE A 56 -0.95 9.66 4.12
C ILE A 56 -0.81 9.83 5.63
N THR A 57 -1.89 9.59 6.37
CA THR A 57 -1.89 9.60 7.84
C THR A 57 -2.51 8.31 8.34
N ILE A 58 -1.82 7.65 9.28
CA ILE A 58 -2.31 6.42 9.90
C ILE A 58 -2.58 6.70 11.37
N THR A 59 -3.80 6.42 11.83
CA THR A 59 -4.16 6.49 13.24
C THR A 59 -4.32 5.08 13.78
N VAL A 60 -3.72 4.79 14.92
CA VAL A 60 -3.77 3.49 15.56
C VAL A 60 -4.41 3.62 16.93
N GLU A 61 -5.46 2.84 17.17
CA GLU A 61 -5.97 2.51 18.51
C GLU A 61 -5.38 1.14 18.86
N PRO A 62 -4.41 1.06 19.77
CA PRO A 62 -3.62 -0.14 19.97
C PRO A 62 -4.45 -1.41 20.21
N GLY A 63 -4.17 -2.45 19.44
CA GLY A 63 -4.85 -3.75 19.50
C GLY A 63 -6.30 -3.75 19.04
N ARG A 64 -6.85 -2.60 18.61
CA ARG A 64 -8.28 -2.46 18.34
C ARG A 64 -8.57 -2.02 16.92
N ARG A 65 -8.04 -0.86 16.50
CA ARG A 65 -8.46 -0.22 15.25
C ARG A 65 -7.28 0.50 14.57
N LEU A 66 -7.29 0.47 13.26
CA LEU A 66 -6.40 1.25 12.41
C LEU A 66 -7.25 2.07 11.44
N ILE A 67 -6.92 3.35 11.28
CA ILE A 67 -7.51 4.24 10.29
C ILE A 67 -6.37 4.69 9.38
N PHE A 68 -6.40 4.22 8.15
CA PHE A 68 -5.49 4.66 7.09
C PHE A 68 -6.20 5.75 6.30
N ARG A 69 -5.57 6.90 6.13
CA ARG A 69 -6.16 8.02 5.41
C ARG A 69 -5.17 8.61 4.41
N ASP A 70 -5.60 8.72 3.18
CA ASP A 70 -5.01 9.58 2.16
C ASP A 70 -5.87 10.85 1.94
N ASN A 71 -5.25 11.90 1.41
CA ASN A 71 -5.94 13.10 0.95
C ASN A 71 -5.92 13.21 -0.59
N GLY A 72 -5.94 12.06 -1.26
CA GLY A 72 -5.93 11.94 -2.71
C GLY A 72 -7.23 12.30 -3.40
N ALA A 73 -7.48 11.71 -4.57
CA ALA A 73 -8.63 12.00 -5.41
C ALA A 73 -9.99 11.67 -4.76
N GLY A 74 -10.03 10.72 -3.83
CA GLY A 74 -11.28 10.17 -3.31
C GLY A 74 -12.09 9.43 -4.39
N LEU A 75 -13.28 8.93 -4.04
CA LEU A 75 -14.16 8.19 -4.92
C LEU A 75 -15.56 8.84 -4.95
N SER A 76 -16.15 8.94 -6.14
CA SER A 76 -17.58 9.18 -6.32
C SER A 76 -18.38 7.90 -6.07
N GLU A 77 -19.70 7.97 -5.97
CA GLU A 77 -20.57 6.81 -5.85
C GLU A 77 -20.36 5.81 -6.99
N GLU A 78 -20.29 6.29 -8.23
CA GLU A 78 -19.96 5.46 -9.39
C GLU A 78 -18.57 4.80 -9.25
N GLY A 79 -17.58 5.56 -8.79
CA GLY A 79 -16.24 5.06 -8.50
C GLY A 79 -16.23 3.98 -7.42
N ILE A 80 -17.05 4.11 -6.38
CA ILE A 80 -17.20 3.08 -5.34
C ILE A 80 -17.73 1.78 -5.94
N HIS A 81 -18.84 1.83 -6.69
CA HIS A 81 -19.39 0.65 -7.34
C HIS A 81 -18.41 0.01 -8.31
N ARG A 82 -17.66 0.81 -9.05
CA ARG A 82 -16.70 0.32 -10.03
C ARG A 82 -15.44 -0.29 -9.41
N PHE A 83 -14.91 0.32 -8.36
CA PHE A 83 -13.57 -0.01 -7.85
C PHE A 83 -13.55 -0.78 -6.54
N LEU A 84 -14.59 -0.63 -5.69
CA LEU A 84 -14.68 -1.35 -4.42
C LEU A 84 -15.61 -2.57 -4.53
N ALA A 85 -16.62 -2.52 -5.37
CA ALA A 85 -17.61 -3.58 -5.51
C ALA A 85 -17.26 -4.63 -6.59
N VAL A 86 -16.31 -4.36 -7.48
CA VAL A 86 -15.92 -5.29 -8.55
C VAL A 86 -14.53 -5.83 -8.26
N ILE A 87 -14.48 -7.13 -7.91
CA ILE A 87 -13.23 -7.84 -7.68
C ILE A 87 -12.47 -7.99 -9.00
N GLY A 88 -11.20 -7.59 -9.02
CA GLY A 88 -10.36 -7.69 -10.22
C GLY A 88 -10.47 -6.50 -11.18
N GLN A 89 -11.33 -5.51 -10.93
CA GLN A 89 -11.26 -4.23 -11.62
C GLN A 89 -10.44 -3.22 -10.82
N SER A 90 -9.42 -2.68 -11.46
CA SER A 90 -8.63 -1.56 -10.92
C SER A 90 -9.00 -0.30 -11.70
N SER A 91 -9.17 0.82 -11.01
CA SER A 91 -9.27 2.17 -11.63
C SER A 91 -8.12 2.46 -12.60
N LYS A 92 -7.07 1.67 -12.51
CA LYS A 92 -5.80 1.75 -13.23
C LYS A 92 -5.83 1.04 -14.58
N THR A 93 -6.86 0.22 -14.85
CA THR A 93 -7.00 -0.54 -16.10
C THR A 93 -7.72 0.26 -17.20
N GLU A 94 -8.18 1.49 -16.92
CA GLU A 94 -8.66 2.36 -17.98
C GLU A 94 -7.51 2.80 -18.87
N LEU A 95 -7.49 2.20 -20.02
CA LEU A 95 -6.62 2.52 -21.14
C LEU A 95 -6.80 3.99 -21.54
N VAL A 96 -5.92 4.87 -21.10
CA VAL A 96 -5.77 6.16 -21.77
C VAL A 96 -5.02 5.87 -23.08
N ASN A 97 -5.74 5.88 -24.21
CA ASN A 97 -5.21 5.56 -25.55
C ASN A 97 -4.64 4.13 -25.71
N GLY A 98 -5.24 3.13 -25.05
CA GLY A 98 -4.84 1.74 -25.23
C GLY A 98 -3.57 1.31 -24.51
N LYS A 99 -3.00 2.14 -23.61
CA LYS A 99 -1.85 1.81 -22.78
C LYS A 99 -2.17 1.98 -21.29
N ILE A 100 -1.73 1.01 -20.48
CA ILE A 100 -1.76 1.14 -19.02
C ILE A 100 -0.72 2.21 -18.67
N PRO A 101 -1.08 3.29 -17.95
CA PRO A 101 -0.11 4.26 -17.49
C PRO A 101 0.94 3.57 -16.62
N GLU A 102 2.22 3.74 -16.94
CA GLU A 102 3.35 3.10 -16.22
C GLU A 102 3.50 3.58 -14.77
N ASP A 103 2.84 4.69 -14.42
CA ASP A 103 2.95 5.38 -13.12
C ASP A 103 2.08 4.78 -12.00
N TYR A 104 1.35 3.68 -12.23
CA TYR A 104 0.44 3.11 -11.25
C TYR A 104 0.99 1.80 -10.66
N ILE A 105 1.09 1.74 -9.32
CA ILE A 105 1.71 0.63 -8.59
C ILE A 105 0.74 -0.56 -8.39
N GLY A 106 -0.55 -0.32 -8.23
CA GLY A 106 -1.54 -1.38 -7.96
C GLY A 106 -2.16 -2.00 -9.23
N ARG A 107 -1.78 -3.23 -9.58
CA ARG A 107 -2.11 -3.85 -10.87
C ARG A 107 -3.37 -4.73 -10.90
N PHE A 108 -3.92 -5.18 -9.77
CA PHE A 108 -4.87 -6.30 -9.77
C PHE A 108 -6.28 -6.01 -9.25
N GLY A 109 -6.57 -4.82 -8.67
CA GLY A 109 -7.91 -4.49 -8.14
C GLY A 109 -8.39 -5.37 -6.97
N ILE A 110 -7.49 -6.18 -6.40
CA ILE A 110 -7.76 -7.10 -5.28
C ILE A 110 -7.05 -6.69 -3.99
N GLY A 111 -6.21 -5.64 -4.05
CA GLY A 111 -5.35 -5.25 -2.94
C GLY A 111 -6.12 -4.92 -1.66
N LEU A 112 -7.26 -4.22 -1.78
CA LEU A 112 -8.10 -3.89 -0.62
C LEU A 112 -8.63 -5.14 0.09
N LEU A 113 -8.82 -6.25 -0.63
CA LEU A 113 -9.28 -7.52 -0.04
C LEU A 113 -8.28 -8.11 0.96
N SER A 114 -7.00 -7.76 0.84
CA SER A 114 -5.99 -8.18 1.83
C SER A 114 -6.31 -7.68 3.24
N CYS A 115 -7.09 -6.61 3.37
CA CYS A 115 -7.55 -6.10 4.66
C CYS A 115 -8.43 -7.11 5.42
N PHE A 116 -9.11 -8.04 4.73
CA PHE A 116 -9.86 -9.12 5.37
C PHE A 116 -8.95 -10.16 6.06
N MET A 117 -7.64 -10.14 5.80
CA MET A 117 -6.70 -10.97 6.56
C MET A 117 -6.57 -10.52 8.02
N VAL A 118 -6.82 -9.24 8.32
CA VAL A 118 -6.65 -8.63 9.64
C VAL A 118 -7.93 -8.05 10.25
N SER A 119 -9.01 -7.95 9.47
CA SER A 119 -10.30 -7.37 9.88
C SER A 119 -11.47 -8.16 9.30
N ASP A 120 -12.57 -8.26 10.05
CA ASP A 120 -13.80 -8.93 9.59
C ASP A 120 -14.72 -7.99 8.79
N SER A 121 -14.38 -6.72 8.70
CA SER A 121 -15.07 -5.75 7.86
C SER A 121 -14.09 -4.68 7.39
N ILE A 122 -14.37 -4.11 6.22
CA ILE A 122 -13.62 -2.97 5.69
C ILE A 122 -14.61 -1.81 5.57
N VAL A 123 -14.38 -0.73 6.35
CA VAL A 123 -15.18 0.49 6.25
C VAL A 123 -14.37 1.56 5.53
N VAL A 124 -14.95 2.16 4.48
CA VAL A 124 -14.31 3.20 3.67
C VAL A 124 -15.16 4.46 3.73
N HIS A 125 -14.59 5.55 4.22
CA HIS A 125 -15.16 6.89 4.07
C HIS A 125 -14.43 7.60 2.95
N THR A 126 -15.15 8.15 1.99
CA THR A 126 -14.53 8.81 0.85
C THR A 126 -15.33 10.01 0.36
N ARG A 127 -14.61 11.03 -0.13
CA ARG A 127 -15.17 12.21 -0.78
C ARG A 127 -14.29 12.61 -1.96
N PRO A 128 -14.85 12.79 -3.16
CA PRO A 128 -14.07 13.12 -4.34
C PRO A 128 -13.50 14.56 -4.28
N ALA A 129 -12.26 14.73 -4.75
CA ALA A 129 -11.57 16.02 -4.80
C ALA A 129 -12.16 16.99 -5.85
N VAL A 130 -12.83 16.46 -6.86
CA VAL A 130 -13.49 17.23 -7.91
C VAL A 130 -14.89 17.71 -7.52
N GLY A 131 -15.26 17.54 -6.25
CA GLY A 131 -16.61 17.86 -5.74
C GLY A 131 -17.53 16.65 -5.79
N GLY A 132 -18.59 16.68 -4.98
CA GLY A 132 -19.56 15.59 -4.83
C GLY A 132 -19.84 15.23 -3.39
N ALA A 133 -20.80 14.34 -3.19
CA ALA A 133 -21.18 13.85 -1.88
C ALA A 133 -20.11 12.94 -1.27
N ALA A 134 -20.09 12.93 0.05
CA ALA A 134 -19.29 11.98 0.82
C ALA A 134 -20.09 10.67 1.02
N HIS A 135 -19.41 9.54 1.03
CA HIS A 135 -20.01 8.23 1.18
C HIS A 135 -19.24 7.36 2.16
N MET A 136 -19.98 6.50 2.86
CA MET A 136 -19.47 5.38 3.62
C MET A 136 -19.81 4.08 2.89
N TRP A 137 -18.79 3.29 2.59
CA TRP A 137 -18.91 1.94 2.07
C TRP A 137 -18.46 0.96 3.14
N THR A 138 -19.22 -0.11 3.36
CA THR A 138 -18.87 -1.18 4.30
C THR A 138 -18.93 -2.51 3.57
N GLY A 139 -17.77 -3.15 3.42
CA GLY A 139 -17.66 -4.47 2.80
C GLY A 139 -17.46 -5.58 3.81
N LEU A 140 -18.02 -6.75 3.54
CA LEU A 140 -17.94 -7.96 4.35
C LEU A 140 -17.26 -9.11 3.58
N PRO A 141 -16.67 -10.10 4.29
CA PRO A 141 -15.96 -11.21 3.65
C PRO A 141 -16.88 -12.15 2.84
N ASP A 142 -18.19 -12.11 3.06
CA ASP A 142 -19.17 -12.89 2.30
C ASP A 142 -19.46 -12.31 0.90
N GLY A 143 -18.89 -11.14 0.58
CA GLY A 143 -19.06 -10.44 -0.69
C GLY A 143 -20.20 -9.44 -0.69
N THR A 144 -20.88 -9.24 0.43
CA THR A 144 -21.89 -8.20 0.57
C THR A 144 -21.26 -6.86 0.95
N TYR A 145 -21.91 -5.78 0.55
CA TYR A 145 -21.54 -4.43 0.97
C TYR A 145 -22.74 -3.53 1.14
N ALA A 146 -22.59 -2.52 1.99
CA ALA A 146 -23.53 -1.42 2.15
C ALA A 146 -22.87 -0.11 1.68
N LEU A 147 -23.69 0.79 1.12
CA LEU A 147 -23.28 2.14 0.73
C LEU A 147 -24.25 3.14 1.35
N GLU A 148 -23.73 4.09 2.11
CA GLU A 148 -24.50 5.09 2.82
C GLU A 148 -23.94 6.49 2.54
N PRO A 149 -24.77 7.52 2.41
CA PRO A 149 -24.29 8.89 2.32
C PRO A 149 -23.72 9.33 3.70
N LEU A 150 -22.66 10.14 3.65
CA LEU A 150 -22.13 10.85 4.83
C LEU A 150 -22.45 12.33 4.72
N GLU A 151 -22.82 12.96 5.85
CA GLU A 151 -23.02 14.41 5.91
C GLU A 151 -21.72 15.15 5.56
N GLU A 152 -20.62 14.74 6.19
CA GLU A 152 -19.29 15.30 5.92
C GLU A 152 -18.18 14.25 6.08
N CYS A 153 -17.20 14.31 5.20
CA CYS A 153 -15.86 13.78 5.44
C CYS A 153 -14.84 14.59 4.64
N PRO A 154 -13.60 14.64 5.09
CA PRO A 154 -12.55 15.34 4.35
C PRO A 154 -12.30 14.69 2.98
N VAL A 155 -11.90 15.50 1.99
CA VAL A 155 -11.51 15.02 0.65
C VAL A 155 -10.42 13.94 0.75
N GLY A 156 -10.55 12.90 -0.09
CA GLY A 156 -9.68 11.73 -0.10
C GLY A 156 -10.41 10.48 0.39
N THR A 157 -9.65 9.51 0.88
CA THR A 157 -10.19 8.22 1.34
C THR A 157 -9.65 7.86 2.71
N SER A 158 -10.53 7.35 3.58
CA SER A 158 -10.16 6.76 4.87
C SER A 158 -10.62 5.31 4.91
N VAL A 159 -9.69 4.38 5.10
CA VAL A 159 -9.97 2.96 5.32
C VAL A 159 -9.86 2.67 6.80
N ILE A 160 -10.93 2.14 7.38
CA ILE A 160 -11.05 1.86 8.80
C ILE A 160 -11.14 0.34 8.97
N LEU A 161 -10.21 -0.20 9.73
CA LEU A 161 -10.11 -1.62 10.03
C LEU A 161 -10.22 -1.85 11.53
N THR A 162 -11.02 -2.83 11.93
CA THR A 162 -11.08 -3.30 13.32
C THR A 162 -10.39 -4.65 13.40
N ALA A 163 -9.45 -4.80 14.35
CA ALA A 163 -8.69 -6.02 14.51
C ALA A 163 -9.60 -7.20 14.77
N LYS A 164 -9.51 -8.25 13.96
CA LYS A 164 -10.15 -9.52 14.26
C LYS A 164 -9.34 -10.32 15.27
N PRO A 165 -9.94 -11.31 15.99
CA PRO A 165 -9.25 -12.11 16.99
C PRO A 165 -7.96 -12.73 16.47
N GLY A 166 -6.85 -12.54 17.20
CA GLY A 166 -5.52 -13.03 16.86
C GLY A 166 -4.70 -12.08 15.97
N MET A 167 -5.28 -10.98 15.47
CA MET A 167 -4.60 -10.01 14.60
C MET A 167 -4.28 -8.67 15.30
N GLU A 168 -4.52 -8.57 16.61
CA GLU A 168 -4.36 -7.34 17.41
C GLU A 168 -2.92 -6.81 17.38
N HIS A 169 -1.95 -7.67 17.15
CA HIS A 169 -0.53 -7.30 17.08
C HIS A 169 -0.20 -6.45 15.83
N TYR A 170 -0.96 -6.57 14.73
CA TYR A 170 -0.82 -5.70 13.55
C TYR A 170 -1.32 -4.28 13.81
N PHE A 171 -2.15 -4.08 14.84
CA PHE A 171 -2.74 -2.80 15.23
C PHE A 171 -2.00 -2.15 16.41
N GLN A 172 -0.67 -2.30 16.44
CA GLN A 172 0.21 -1.65 17.41
C GLN A 172 1.03 -0.55 16.74
N HIS A 173 1.24 0.59 17.41
CA HIS A 173 2.01 1.71 16.87
C HIS A 173 3.38 1.28 16.35
N ARG A 174 4.09 0.45 17.13
CA ARG A 174 5.40 -0.06 16.76
C ARG A 174 5.33 -0.90 15.48
N LYS A 175 4.38 -1.86 15.40
CA LYS A 175 4.23 -2.74 14.24
C LYS A 175 3.84 -1.97 12.98
N VAL A 176 2.90 -1.02 13.10
CA VAL A 176 2.51 -0.17 11.98
C VAL A 176 3.67 0.69 11.49
N ALA A 177 4.45 1.29 12.41
CA ALA A 177 5.63 2.07 12.04
C ALA A 177 6.70 1.22 11.32
N GLU A 178 6.95 0.00 11.80
CA GLU A 178 7.84 -0.98 11.16
C GLU A 178 7.38 -1.31 9.72
N LEU A 179 6.10 -1.64 9.54
CA LEU A 179 5.55 -1.96 8.23
C LEU A 179 5.54 -0.77 7.27
N VAL A 180 5.25 0.45 7.76
CA VAL A 180 5.35 1.66 6.94
C VAL A 180 6.78 1.88 6.45
N ARG A 181 7.77 1.67 7.31
CA ARG A 181 9.17 1.80 6.92
C ARG A 181 9.58 0.71 5.92
N TYR A 182 9.15 -0.51 6.15
CA TYR A 182 9.45 -1.63 5.26
C TYR A 182 8.84 -1.48 3.87
N TYR A 183 7.55 -1.13 3.78
CA TYR A 183 6.85 -1.04 2.49
C TYR A 183 6.82 0.36 1.89
N GLY A 184 6.96 1.39 2.72
CA GLY A 184 6.69 2.77 2.35
C GLY A 184 7.92 3.66 2.21
N LEU A 185 9.13 3.16 2.52
CA LEU A 185 10.34 3.97 2.58
C LEU A 185 10.61 4.74 1.29
N ALA A 186 10.47 4.08 0.14
CA ALA A 186 10.71 4.66 -1.18
C ALA A 186 9.49 5.36 -1.80
N LEU A 187 8.37 5.46 -1.07
CA LEU A 187 7.17 6.11 -1.62
C LEU A 187 7.36 7.63 -1.72
N PRO A 188 6.91 8.24 -2.83
CA PRO A 188 7.08 9.68 -3.07
C PRO A 188 6.21 10.55 -2.15
N VAL A 189 5.23 9.94 -1.49
CA VAL A 189 4.24 10.62 -0.64
C VAL A 189 4.66 10.49 0.83
N PRO A 190 4.64 11.58 1.63
CA PRO A 190 4.94 11.50 3.05
C PRO A 190 3.86 10.73 3.81
N VAL A 191 4.32 9.82 4.70
CA VAL A 191 3.47 9.01 5.57
C VAL A 191 3.73 9.40 7.02
N TYR A 192 2.64 9.66 7.75
CA TYR A 192 2.67 10.07 9.16
C TYR A 192 1.87 9.11 10.02
N LEU A 193 2.35 8.88 11.24
CA LEU A 193 1.57 8.23 12.29
C LEU A 193 0.92 9.32 13.15
N SER A 194 -0.38 9.22 13.41
CA SER A 194 -1.10 10.21 14.22
C SER A 194 -0.45 10.37 15.60
N GLY A 195 -0.26 11.61 16.02
CA GLY A 195 0.46 11.93 17.24
C GLY A 195 1.99 12.04 17.09
N ASN A 196 2.56 11.68 15.93
CA ASN A 196 3.96 11.91 15.62
C ASN A 196 4.07 12.88 14.43
N PRO A 197 4.70 14.05 14.58
CA PRO A 197 4.89 15.01 13.49
C PRO A 197 5.94 14.57 12.49
N GLU A 198 6.77 13.59 12.83
CA GLU A 198 7.85 13.12 11.97
C GLU A 198 7.32 12.23 10.85
N ARG A 199 7.85 12.45 9.64
CA ARG A 199 7.61 11.59 8.50
C ARG A 199 8.26 10.23 8.72
N LEU A 200 7.46 9.13 8.64
CA LEU A 200 7.95 7.77 8.88
C LEU A 200 8.81 7.22 7.72
N ASN A 201 8.56 7.66 6.50
CA ASN A 201 9.22 7.18 5.29
C ASN A 201 10.21 8.19 4.72
N SER A 202 11.05 8.78 5.57
CA SER A 202 12.14 9.67 5.14
C SER A 202 13.34 8.88 4.69
N ILE A 203 13.74 9.07 3.43
CA ILE A 203 15.05 8.64 2.93
C ILE A 203 15.93 9.88 2.83
N PRO A 204 17.20 9.82 3.25
CA PRO A 204 18.14 10.90 3.00
C PRO A 204 18.24 11.18 1.48
N ALA A 205 18.20 12.44 1.10
CA ALA A 205 18.30 12.83 -0.32
C ALA A 205 19.70 12.55 -0.89
N ASP A 206 20.71 12.52 -0.01
CA ASP A 206 22.10 12.24 -0.33
C ASP A 206 22.71 11.34 0.75
N PHE A 207 23.26 10.22 0.33
CA PHE A 207 23.92 9.25 1.19
C PHE A 207 25.44 9.48 1.33
N THR A 208 26.02 10.33 0.49
CA THR A 208 27.49 10.53 0.46
C THR A 208 28.02 11.30 1.66
N GLY A 209 27.19 12.16 2.27
CA GLY A 209 27.50 12.90 3.49
C GLY A 209 27.25 12.14 4.80
N ILE A 210 26.68 10.93 4.73
CA ILE A 210 26.33 10.12 5.90
C ILE A 210 27.51 9.25 6.29
N SER A 211 27.83 9.19 7.60
CA SER A 211 28.92 8.33 8.07
C SER A 211 28.63 6.85 7.84
N ARG A 212 29.70 6.05 7.65
CA ARG A 212 29.60 4.59 7.48
C ARG A 212 28.77 3.93 8.60
N SER A 213 29.00 4.32 9.85
CA SER A 213 28.25 3.76 10.99
C SER A 213 26.76 4.07 10.93
N GLN A 214 26.38 5.28 10.52
CA GLN A 214 24.98 5.65 10.34
C GLN A 214 24.33 4.90 9.19
N LEU A 215 25.06 4.68 8.08
CA LEU A 215 24.58 3.88 6.96
C LEU A 215 24.37 2.41 7.37
N LEU A 216 25.33 1.82 8.13
CA LEU A 216 25.17 0.47 8.66
C LEU A 216 23.94 0.36 9.57
N SER A 217 23.82 1.26 10.56
CA SER A 217 22.65 1.27 11.44
C SER A 217 21.34 1.48 10.70
N PHE A 218 21.34 2.26 9.63
CA PHE A 218 20.17 2.43 8.76
C PHE A 218 19.81 1.13 8.04
N GLY A 219 20.81 0.42 7.49
CA GLY A 219 20.60 -0.87 6.83
C GLY A 219 20.13 -1.96 7.80
N GLU A 220 20.81 -2.09 8.95
CA GLU A 220 20.45 -3.02 10.02
C GLU A 220 19.00 -2.79 10.50
N TRP A 221 18.64 -1.52 10.67
CA TRP A 221 17.28 -1.16 11.04
C TRP A 221 16.24 -1.44 9.93
N LEU A 222 16.60 -1.21 8.65
CA LEU A 222 15.70 -1.37 7.52
C LEU A 222 15.45 -2.83 7.17
N PHE A 223 16.51 -3.64 7.18
CA PHE A 223 16.50 -5.03 6.72
C PHE A 223 16.43 -6.05 7.86
N GLU A 224 16.61 -5.60 9.11
CA GLU A 224 16.69 -6.46 10.30
C GLU A 224 17.84 -7.49 10.20
N GLU A 225 18.91 -7.14 9.48
CA GLU A 225 20.09 -7.97 9.24
C GLU A 225 21.36 -7.18 9.55
N GLU A 226 22.41 -7.85 10.01
CA GLU A 226 23.74 -7.26 10.19
C GLU A 226 24.47 -7.17 8.84
N PHE A 227 25.22 -6.08 8.64
CA PHE A 227 26.03 -5.85 7.44
C PHE A 227 27.49 -5.59 7.77
N LEU A 228 28.40 -6.14 6.94
CA LEU A 228 29.85 -5.87 7.07
C LEU A 228 30.22 -4.48 6.57
N GLU A 229 29.53 -4.00 5.53
CA GLU A 229 29.85 -2.75 4.88
C GLU A 229 28.59 -2.10 4.29
N ALA A 230 28.62 -0.76 4.23
CA ALA A 230 27.60 0.08 3.60
C ALA A 230 28.31 1.07 2.66
N ILE A 231 28.08 0.95 1.36
CA ILE A 231 28.73 1.71 0.31
C ILE A 231 27.72 2.64 -0.33
N PRO A 232 27.81 3.98 -0.14
CA PRO A 232 26.93 4.93 -0.81
C PRO A 232 27.18 4.91 -2.32
N ILE A 233 26.11 4.91 -3.09
CA ILE A 233 26.14 4.98 -4.55
C ILE A 233 25.48 6.30 -4.95
N GLN A 234 26.19 7.11 -5.72
CA GLN A 234 25.68 8.35 -6.28
C GLN A 234 26.07 8.46 -7.73
N THR A 235 25.07 8.51 -8.60
CA THR A 235 25.21 8.76 -10.05
C THR A 235 24.18 9.82 -10.47
N PRO A 236 24.23 10.36 -11.70
CA PRO A 236 23.21 11.30 -12.17
C PRO A 236 21.78 10.73 -12.15
N HIS A 237 21.62 9.40 -12.10
CA HIS A 237 20.31 8.73 -12.23
C HIS A 237 19.99 7.85 -11.03
N ILE A 238 20.94 7.53 -10.16
CA ILE A 238 20.76 6.60 -9.03
C ILE A 238 21.45 7.18 -7.80
N SER A 239 20.70 7.26 -6.70
CA SER A 239 21.22 7.53 -5.36
C SER A 239 20.78 6.40 -4.43
N GLY A 240 21.71 5.83 -3.64
CA GLY A 240 21.39 4.71 -2.76
C GLY A 240 22.57 4.23 -1.96
N VAL A 241 22.39 3.08 -1.30
CA VAL A 241 23.43 2.39 -0.54
C VAL A 241 23.46 0.92 -0.90
N SER A 242 24.64 0.38 -1.18
CA SER A 242 24.87 -1.06 -1.31
C SER A 242 25.36 -1.61 0.02
N TYR A 243 24.74 -2.70 0.47
CA TYR A 243 25.09 -3.38 1.72
C TYR A 243 25.77 -4.71 1.45
N VAL A 244 26.83 -5.00 2.21
CA VAL A 244 27.58 -6.25 2.13
C VAL A 244 27.21 -7.14 3.31
N LEU A 245 26.67 -8.33 3.02
CA LEU A 245 26.30 -9.32 4.04
C LEU A 245 27.53 -10.02 4.65
N PRO A 246 27.49 -10.45 5.92
CA PRO A 246 28.55 -11.20 6.58
C PRO A 246 28.84 -12.56 5.95
N THR A 247 27.84 -13.18 5.31
CA THR A 247 27.97 -14.48 4.66
C THR A 247 27.86 -14.33 3.16
N ALA A 248 28.75 -15.03 2.41
CA ALA A 248 28.63 -15.08 0.98
C ALA A 248 27.24 -15.64 0.59
N PRO A 249 26.52 -15.03 -0.36
CA PRO A 249 25.29 -15.61 -0.86
C PRO A 249 25.57 -17.02 -1.40
N PRO A 250 24.60 -17.95 -1.31
CA PRO A 250 24.77 -19.26 -1.93
C PRO A 250 25.17 -19.08 -3.39
N PRO A 251 26.05 -19.94 -3.94
CA PRO A 251 26.52 -19.80 -5.30
C PRO A 251 25.31 -19.73 -6.25
N LEU A 252 25.31 -18.74 -7.13
CA LEU A 252 24.27 -18.59 -8.14
C LEU A 252 24.08 -19.91 -8.88
N PRO A 253 22.84 -20.39 -9.09
CA PRO A 253 22.62 -21.57 -9.91
C PRO A 253 23.26 -21.32 -11.27
N ARG A 254 24.06 -22.29 -11.74
CA ARG A 254 24.75 -22.23 -13.03
C ARG A 254 23.74 -21.87 -14.11
N ALA A 255 24.13 -20.95 -14.98
CA ALA A 255 23.30 -20.41 -16.05
C ALA A 255 22.53 -21.52 -16.79
N GLY A 256 21.22 -21.55 -16.60
CA GLY A 256 20.29 -22.55 -17.18
C GLY A 256 18.85 -22.30 -16.78
N THR A 257 18.60 -21.60 -15.66
CA THR A 257 17.23 -21.20 -15.25
C THR A 257 17.26 -19.80 -14.69
N ALA A 258 16.75 -18.85 -15.46
CA ALA A 258 16.64 -17.46 -15.07
C ALA A 258 15.65 -17.31 -13.91
N SER A 259 16.17 -16.97 -12.72
CA SER A 259 15.43 -16.19 -11.72
C SER A 259 16.41 -15.20 -11.10
N THR A 260 16.48 -14.03 -11.68
CA THR A 260 17.21 -12.88 -11.14
C THR A 260 16.39 -12.28 -10.01
N SER A 261 16.76 -12.55 -8.78
CA SER A 261 16.37 -11.71 -7.64
C SER A 261 17.55 -10.78 -7.31
N SER A 262 17.74 -9.77 -8.13
CA SER A 262 18.57 -8.62 -7.77
C SER A 262 17.69 -7.68 -6.98
N ARG A 263 17.92 -7.55 -5.68
CA ARG A 263 17.34 -6.49 -4.87
C ARG A 263 18.19 -5.22 -5.07
N CYS A 264 17.83 -4.42 -6.05
CA CYS A 264 18.23 -3.02 -6.14
C CYS A 264 17.09 -2.17 -5.60
N PHE A 265 17.38 -1.28 -4.66
CA PHE A 265 16.51 -0.21 -4.18
C PHE A 265 17.06 1.14 -4.60
#